data_7c25e9a6e8ba45009cc1b81476f9d826
#
_entry.id   7c25e9a6e8ba45009cc1b81476f9d826
#
_cell.length_a   1.000
_cell.length_b   1.000
_cell.length_c   1.000
_cell.angle_alpha   90.00
_cell.angle_beta   90.00
_cell.angle_gamma   90.00
#
_symmetry.space_group_name_H-M   'P 1'
#
loop_
_entity.id
_entity.type
_entity.pdbx_description
1 polymer ?
#
loop_
_entity_poly.entity_id
_entity_poly.type
_entity_poly.pdbx_seq_one_letter_code
_entity_poly.pdbx_strand_id
1 'polypeptide(L)'
;MSETLDVVVLGAGAVGLACARALALQGREVFVIEPEGGIGRGTSSRNSGVIHAGLYYPRASWKGRLCATGSQLLYAYCAEHGVAHERTGKWILATNANELPALRALAQNARGNGVDLHDVSQSE
;
A
#
# COMPACT_ATOMS: atom_id res chain seq x y z
N MET A 1 -4.31 19.38 37.76
CA MET A 1 -5.49 19.27 36.86
C MET A 1 -5.19 18.17 35.89
N SER A 2 -6.03 17.17 35.75
CA SER A 2 -5.89 16.13 34.72
C SER A 2 -6.61 16.63 33.46
N GLU A 3 -5.88 16.77 32.34
CA GLU A 3 -6.51 17.03 31.05
C GLU A 3 -7.02 15.71 30.50
N THR A 4 -8.25 15.70 29.99
CA THR A 4 -8.83 14.56 29.32
C THR A 4 -8.65 14.76 27.80
N LEU A 5 -7.86 13.90 27.18
CA LEU A 5 -7.67 13.89 25.73
C LEU A 5 -8.72 12.99 25.07
N ASP A 6 -9.25 13.40 23.92
CA ASP A 6 -10.25 12.62 23.20
C ASP A 6 -9.60 11.41 22.50
N VAL A 7 -8.55 11.62 21.72
CA VAL A 7 -7.81 10.53 21.02
C VAL A 7 -6.31 10.78 21.07
N VAL A 8 -5.57 9.72 21.37
CA VAL A 8 -4.10 9.74 21.27
C VAL A 8 -3.65 8.65 20.29
N VAL A 9 -2.86 9.04 19.29
CA VAL A 9 -2.22 8.13 18.34
C VAL A 9 -0.74 8.03 18.67
N LEU A 10 -0.27 6.82 18.92
CA LEU A 10 1.14 6.56 19.21
C LEU A 10 1.88 6.21 17.91
N GLY A 11 2.83 7.06 17.53
CA GLY A 11 3.64 6.95 16.33
C GLY A 11 3.15 7.81 15.16
N ALA A 12 4.03 8.63 14.62
CA ALA A 12 3.78 9.49 13.45
C ALA A 12 4.38 8.91 12.14
N GLY A 13 4.32 7.58 11.99
CA GLY A 13 4.55 6.92 10.71
C GLY A 13 3.33 7.02 9.79
N ALA A 14 3.42 6.49 8.57
CA ALA A 14 2.34 6.55 7.58
C ALA A 14 0.98 6.03 8.11
N VAL A 15 0.99 4.93 8.86
CA VAL A 15 -0.24 4.34 9.42
C VAL A 15 -0.83 5.23 10.51
N GLY A 16 -0.01 5.68 11.47
CA GLY A 16 -0.46 6.56 12.55
C GLY A 16 -1.02 7.87 12.04
N LEU A 17 -0.34 8.51 11.08
CA LEU A 17 -0.82 9.74 10.45
C LEU A 17 -2.12 9.54 9.65
N ALA A 18 -2.27 8.40 8.96
CA ALA A 18 -3.51 8.09 8.25
C ALA A 18 -4.69 7.91 9.22
N CYS A 19 -4.48 7.21 10.34
CA CYS A 19 -5.48 7.05 11.39
C CYS A 19 -5.83 8.40 12.03
N ALA A 20 -4.82 9.19 12.40
CA ALA A 20 -5.01 10.51 12.99
C ALA A 20 -5.82 11.43 12.06
N ARG A 21 -5.46 11.46 10.78
CA ARG A 21 -6.20 12.22 9.75
C ARG A 21 -7.66 11.78 9.67
N ALA A 22 -7.91 10.48 9.60
CA ALA A 22 -9.27 9.95 9.48
C ALA A 22 -10.14 10.32 10.67
N LEU A 23 -9.59 10.30 11.89
CA LEU A 23 -10.28 10.69 13.11
C LEU A 23 -10.51 12.21 13.19
N ALA A 24 -9.50 13.01 12.82
CA ALA A 24 -9.61 14.46 12.79
C ALA A 24 -10.68 14.94 11.79
N LEU A 25 -10.79 14.29 10.61
CA LEU A 25 -11.84 14.58 9.63
C LEU A 25 -13.26 14.24 10.14
N GLN A 26 -13.37 13.40 11.18
CA GLN A 26 -14.63 13.14 11.89
C GLN A 26 -14.91 14.13 13.03
N GLY A 27 -14.10 15.18 13.14
CA GLY A 27 -14.25 16.21 14.18
C GLY A 27 -13.67 15.82 15.55
N ARG A 28 -12.87 14.73 15.64
CA ARG A 28 -12.24 14.33 16.88
C ARG A 28 -11.00 15.19 17.17
N GLU A 29 -10.76 15.50 18.43
CA GLU A 29 -9.50 16.10 18.87
C GLU A 29 -8.44 15.00 18.97
N VAL A 30 -7.39 15.08 18.11
CA VAL A 30 -6.39 14.03 17.98
C VAL A 30 -5.00 14.54 18.31
N PHE A 31 -4.35 13.88 19.25
CA PHE A 31 -2.95 14.09 19.60
C PHE A 31 -2.11 12.95 19.02
N VAL A 32 -0.99 13.29 18.36
CA VAL A 32 -0.04 12.30 17.85
C VAL A 32 1.25 12.41 18.66
N ILE A 33 1.67 11.31 19.27
CA ILE A 33 2.91 11.23 20.04
C ILE A 33 3.93 10.42 19.26
N GLU A 34 5.10 11.03 19.00
CA GLU A 34 6.20 10.43 18.25
C GLU A 34 7.50 10.58 19.06
N PRO A 35 8.25 9.49 19.33
CA PRO A 35 9.50 9.57 20.06
C PRO A 35 10.66 10.15 19.23
N GLU A 36 10.58 10.06 17.92
CA GLU A 36 11.61 10.60 17.04
C GLU A 36 11.48 12.12 16.86
N GLY A 37 12.54 12.80 16.48
CA GLY A 37 12.56 14.25 16.29
C GLY A 37 11.79 14.74 15.05
N GLY A 38 10.88 13.94 14.48
CA GLY A 38 10.03 14.30 13.33
C GLY A 38 9.20 13.16 12.81
N ILE A 39 8.16 13.50 12.06
CA ILE A 39 7.23 12.54 11.47
C ILE A 39 7.92 11.66 10.41
N GLY A 40 7.48 10.40 10.28
CA GLY A 40 7.91 9.49 9.22
C GLY A 40 9.35 9.00 9.31
N ARG A 41 10.10 9.31 10.36
CA ARG A 41 11.54 8.98 10.48
C ARG A 41 11.87 7.52 10.72
N GLY A 42 10.89 6.71 11.10
CA GLY A 42 11.03 5.26 11.26
C GLY A 42 10.96 4.52 9.92
N THR A 43 10.26 3.38 9.90
CA THR A 43 10.06 2.51 8.73
C THR A 43 9.47 3.24 7.52
N SER A 44 8.62 4.24 7.75
CA SER A 44 7.95 5.00 6.67
C SER A 44 8.89 5.76 5.75
N SER A 45 10.09 6.14 6.23
CA SER A 45 11.13 6.78 5.39
C SER A 45 12.09 5.77 4.74
N ARG A 46 11.97 4.48 5.05
CA ARG A 46 12.88 3.42 4.59
C ARG A 46 12.12 2.39 3.76
N ASN A 47 11.53 2.84 2.68
CA ASN A 47 10.76 2.00 1.77
C ASN A 47 11.30 2.09 0.34
N SER A 48 10.82 1.23 -0.55
CA SER A 48 11.25 1.16 -1.95
C SER A 48 10.59 2.21 -2.85
N GLY A 49 9.69 3.03 -2.34
CA GLY A 49 8.89 3.96 -3.14
C GLY A 49 7.90 3.28 -4.09
N VAL A 50 7.67 1.98 -3.95
CA VAL A 50 6.80 1.20 -4.84
C VAL A 50 5.42 1.01 -4.21
N ILE A 51 4.38 1.36 -4.95
CA ILE A 51 2.99 1.04 -4.58
C ILE A 51 2.73 -0.42 -4.94
N HIS A 52 2.66 -1.29 -3.93
CA HIS A 52 2.48 -2.72 -4.13
C HIS A 52 1.04 -3.06 -4.51
N ALA A 53 0.85 -3.77 -5.64
CA ALA A 53 -0.47 -4.20 -6.11
C ALA A 53 -1.03 -5.46 -5.41
N GLY A 54 -0.18 -6.25 -4.72
CA GLY A 54 -0.60 -7.49 -4.09
C GLY A 54 -0.34 -8.77 -4.90
N LEU A 55 0.49 -8.70 -5.95
CA LEU A 55 0.81 -9.78 -6.89
C LEU A 55 1.25 -11.09 -6.20
N TYR A 56 2.22 -10.97 -5.28
CA TYR A 56 2.95 -12.11 -4.72
C TYR A 56 2.38 -12.64 -3.41
N TYR A 57 1.43 -11.95 -2.81
CA TYR A 57 0.93 -12.33 -1.50
C TYR A 57 -0.17 -13.40 -1.60
N PRO A 58 -0.21 -14.36 -0.67
CA PRO A 58 -1.29 -15.35 -0.62
C PRO A 58 -2.67 -14.65 -0.55
N ARG A 59 -3.63 -15.16 -1.31
CA ARG A 59 -4.97 -14.58 -1.44
C ARG A 59 -5.70 -14.39 -0.11
N ALA A 60 -5.51 -15.30 0.85
CA ALA A 60 -6.15 -15.22 2.17
C ALA A 60 -5.41 -14.30 3.15
N SER A 61 -4.22 -13.77 2.79
CA SER A 61 -3.43 -12.94 3.68
C SER A 61 -3.95 -11.49 3.72
N TRP A 62 -3.76 -10.84 4.87
CA TRP A 62 -4.03 -9.41 4.99
C TRP A 62 -3.25 -8.57 3.97
N LYS A 63 -1.99 -8.95 3.68
CA LYS A 63 -1.17 -8.27 2.66
C LYS A 63 -1.80 -8.38 1.27
N GLY A 64 -2.28 -9.55 0.85
CA GLY A 64 -2.96 -9.72 -0.42
C GLY A 64 -4.20 -8.83 -0.53
N ARG A 65 -5.04 -8.85 0.48
CA ARG A 65 -6.30 -8.07 0.52
C ARG A 65 -6.05 -6.56 0.59
N LEU A 66 -5.16 -6.12 1.49
CA LEU A 66 -4.94 -4.70 1.74
C LEU A 66 -4.10 -4.03 0.65
N CYS A 67 -3.15 -4.74 0.00
CA CYS A 67 -2.34 -4.15 -1.06
C CYS A 67 -3.17 -3.82 -2.30
N ALA A 68 -4.07 -4.70 -2.74
CA ALA A 68 -4.91 -4.44 -3.92
C ALA A 68 -5.80 -3.21 -3.70
N THR A 69 -6.56 -3.19 -2.59
CA THR A 69 -7.42 -2.04 -2.26
C THR A 69 -6.59 -0.79 -1.95
N GLY A 70 -5.52 -0.94 -1.17
CA GLY A 70 -4.66 0.16 -0.76
C GLY A 70 -3.95 0.85 -1.92
N SER A 71 -3.55 0.10 -2.96
CA SER A 71 -2.95 0.71 -4.15
C SER A 71 -3.93 1.62 -4.89
N GLN A 72 -5.17 1.20 -5.06
CA GLN A 72 -6.22 2.03 -5.69
C GLN A 72 -6.48 3.30 -4.89
N LEU A 73 -6.65 3.17 -3.57
CA LEU A 73 -6.86 4.32 -2.68
C LEU A 73 -5.67 5.27 -2.66
N LEU A 74 -4.44 4.74 -2.70
CA LEU A 74 -3.24 5.57 -2.69
C LEU A 74 -3.07 6.34 -4.00
N TYR A 75 -3.33 5.73 -5.14
CA TYR A 75 -3.33 6.45 -6.43
C TYR A 75 -4.37 7.57 -6.46
N ALA A 76 -5.58 7.31 -5.99
CA ALA A 76 -6.62 8.33 -5.89
C ALA A 76 -6.21 9.47 -4.95
N TYR A 77 -5.69 9.13 -3.77
CA TYR A 77 -5.18 10.10 -2.79
C TYR A 77 -4.05 10.97 -3.37
N CYS A 78 -3.08 10.36 -4.04
CA CYS A 78 -1.96 11.10 -4.64
C CYS A 78 -2.45 12.07 -5.72
N ALA A 79 -3.38 11.65 -6.56
CA ALA A 79 -3.98 12.53 -7.58
C ALA A 79 -4.75 13.70 -6.96
N GLU A 80 -5.56 13.44 -5.94
CA GLU A 80 -6.36 14.45 -5.24
C GLU A 80 -5.48 15.49 -4.52
N HIS A 81 -4.35 15.05 -3.95
CA HIS A 81 -3.51 15.88 -3.10
C HIS A 81 -2.23 16.40 -3.80
N GLY A 82 -2.12 16.20 -5.11
CA GLY A 82 -0.96 16.68 -5.88
C GLY A 82 0.37 15.98 -5.50
N VAL A 83 0.31 14.75 -4.97
CA VAL A 83 1.50 13.97 -4.66
C VAL A 83 2.02 13.33 -5.94
N ALA A 84 3.29 13.61 -6.28
CA ALA A 84 3.92 13.05 -7.47
C ALA A 84 3.94 11.50 -7.42
N HIS A 85 3.42 10.87 -8.44
CA HIS A 85 3.36 9.42 -8.59
C HIS A 85 3.25 9.04 -10.06
N GLU A 86 3.61 7.79 -10.37
CA GLU A 86 3.53 7.26 -11.73
C GLU A 86 3.07 5.81 -11.73
N ARG A 87 2.28 5.41 -12.72
CA ARG A 87 1.87 4.03 -12.97
C ARG A 87 2.78 3.40 -14.01
N THR A 88 3.99 3.04 -13.61
CA THR A 88 5.00 2.48 -14.51
C THR A 88 4.68 1.06 -14.99
N GLY A 89 3.77 0.37 -14.30
CA GLY A 89 3.52 -1.04 -14.55
C GLY A 89 4.67 -1.96 -14.12
N LYS A 90 4.56 -3.23 -14.48
CA LYS A 90 5.58 -4.24 -14.23
C LYS A 90 5.44 -5.40 -15.22
N TRP A 91 6.54 -5.79 -15.83
CA TRP A 91 6.63 -7.01 -16.61
C TRP A 91 7.07 -8.18 -15.74
N ILE A 92 6.44 -9.33 -15.93
CA ILE A 92 6.84 -10.60 -15.33
C ILE A 92 6.90 -11.62 -16.45
N LEU A 93 8.08 -12.14 -16.69
CA LEU A 93 8.37 -13.00 -17.83
C LEU A 93 8.82 -14.38 -17.37
N ALA A 94 8.40 -15.41 -18.07
CA ALA A 94 9.01 -16.74 -18.05
C ALA A 94 10.10 -16.76 -19.12
N THR A 95 11.32 -17.07 -18.73
CA THR A 95 12.48 -17.10 -19.67
C THR A 95 12.65 -18.46 -20.34
N ASN A 96 11.94 -19.47 -19.83
CA ASN A 96 11.94 -20.83 -20.37
C ASN A 96 10.62 -21.57 -20.05
N ALA A 97 10.39 -22.68 -20.72
CA ALA A 97 9.15 -23.45 -20.60
C ALA A 97 8.87 -23.98 -19.18
N ASN A 98 9.92 -24.24 -18.39
CA ASN A 98 9.76 -24.76 -17.02
C ASN A 98 9.21 -23.72 -16.06
N GLU A 99 9.33 -22.45 -16.36
CA GLU A 99 8.81 -21.34 -15.56
C GLU A 99 7.34 -20.99 -15.84
N LEU A 100 6.81 -21.45 -16.97
CA LEU A 100 5.42 -21.16 -17.38
C LEU A 100 4.37 -21.60 -16.35
N PRO A 101 4.47 -22.78 -15.69
CA PRO A 101 3.50 -23.15 -14.67
C PRO A 101 3.51 -22.19 -13.48
N ALA A 102 4.69 -21.74 -13.05
CA ALA A 102 4.84 -20.78 -11.95
C ALA A 102 4.28 -19.40 -12.33
N LEU A 103 4.55 -18.92 -13.54
CA LEU A 103 3.99 -17.67 -14.06
C LEU A 103 2.44 -17.71 -14.10
N ARG A 104 1.86 -18.81 -14.59
CA ARG A 104 0.41 -18.99 -14.61
C ARG A 104 -0.20 -19.03 -13.20
N ALA A 105 0.43 -19.74 -12.26
CA ALA A 105 -0.01 -19.79 -10.86
C ALA A 105 0.04 -18.39 -10.21
N LEU A 106 1.11 -17.63 -10.49
CA LEU A 106 1.23 -16.24 -10.02
C LEU A 106 0.13 -15.35 -10.59
N ALA A 107 -0.14 -15.45 -11.89
CA ALA A 107 -1.20 -14.68 -12.55
C ALA A 107 -2.58 -15.01 -11.96
N GLN A 108 -2.86 -16.29 -11.69
CA GLN A 108 -4.11 -16.72 -11.06
C GLN A 108 -4.24 -16.17 -9.62
N ASN A 109 -3.16 -16.23 -8.84
CA ASN A 109 -3.13 -15.67 -7.49
C ASN A 109 -3.37 -14.15 -7.51
N ALA A 110 -2.70 -13.44 -8.40
CA ALA A 110 -2.81 -11.98 -8.53
C ALA A 110 -4.22 -11.54 -8.94
N ARG A 111 -4.84 -12.20 -9.92
CA ARG A 111 -6.25 -11.97 -10.28
C ARG A 111 -7.19 -12.24 -9.12
N GLY A 112 -6.91 -13.29 -8.34
CA GLY A 112 -7.64 -13.61 -7.11
C GLY A 112 -7.51 -12.54 -6.00
N ASN A 113 -6.45 -11.73 -6.04
CA ASN A 113 -6.26 -10.57 -5.16
C ASN A 113 -6.86 -9.28 -5.74
N GLY A 114 -7.48 -9.32 -6.93
CA GLY A 114 -8.04 -8.14 -7.59
C GLY A 114 -7.02 -7.29 -8.34
N VAL A 115 -5.86 -7.87 -8.68
CA VAL A 115 -4.84 -7.18 -9.51
C VAL A 115 -5.22 -7.33 -10.97
N ASP A 116 -5.26 -6.20 -11.68
CA ASP A 116 -5.46 -6.19 -13.13
C ASP A 116 -4.18 -6.63 -13.84
N LEU A 117 -4.31 -7.63 -14.72
CA LEU A 117 -3.21 -8.25 -15.44
C LEU A 117 -3.57 -8.44 -16.91
N HIS A 118 -2.64 -8.05 -17.76
CA HIS A 118 -2.69 -8.34 -19.18
C HIS A 118 -1.70 -9.47 -19.51
N ASP A 119 -2.19 -10.53 -20.16
CA ASP A 119 -1.33 -11.57 -20.69
C ASP A 119 -0.85 -11.10 -22.07
N VAL A 120 0.47 -11.14 -22.26
CA VAL A 120 1.11 -10.82 -23.54
C VAL A 120 1.74 -12.08 -24.13
N SER A 121 1.70 -12.19 -25.44
CA SER A 121 2.33 -13.30 -26.16
C SER A 121 3.80 -13.00 -26.44
N GLN A 122 4.55 -14.02 -26.82
CA GLN A 122 5.97 -13.88 -27.19
C GLN A 122 6.18 -13.01 -28.44
N SER A 123 5.13 -12.77 -29.22
CA SER A 123 5.16 -11.98 -30.44
C SER A 123 4.81 -10.51 -30.25
N GLU A 124 4.41 -10.13 -29.07
CA GLU A 124 4.15 -8.74 -28.65
C GLU A 124 5.33 -8.17 -27.88
#